data_9ca66cb113eb9a51101152b09f49a5d7
#
_entry.id   9ca66cb113eb9a51101152b09f49a5d7
#
_cell.length_a   1.000
_cell.length_b   1.000
_cell.length_c   1.000
_cell.angle_alpha   90.00
_cell.angle_beta   90.00
_cell.angle_gamma   90.00
#
_symmetry.space_group_name_H-M   'P 1'
#
loop_
_entity.id
_entity.type
_entity.pdbx_description
1 polymer ?
#
loop_
_entity_poly.entity_id
_entity_poly.type
_entity_poly.pdbx_seq_one_letter_code
_entity_poly.pdbx_strand_id
1 'polypeptide(L)'
;PLTDAEVAAAYVKEYENRYYDELYLNDPTTIKWTDLSSCGTQRQVVPRTWIRENELANEAIRPLVAETDYCLIAFGVDGKELRTDVAKKEFRTPAFTPTEECTFDLDVTVSRQNLSIKVTPSNKNLTYICHLDKSATYYEFETDMQYAADDLFWTKYNLEAGRTLSDELLTGDIEMKAENLWASTGYVVYAYGCTADGVITTPLTSVRVLTEAGSDTPPATAAKPRLVRVR
;
A
#
# COMPACT_ATOMS: atom_id res chain seq x y z
N PRO A 1 11.36 11.06 -21.34
CA PRO A 1 11.70 10.96 -19.91
C PRO A 1 12.02 12.36 -19.38
N LEU A 2 11.54 12.68 -18.19
CA LEU A 2 11.85 13.94 -17.52
C LEU A 2 13.34 13.95 -17.11
N THR A 3 13.97 15.12 -17.17
CA THR A 3 15.31 15.32 -16.59
C THR A 3 15.22 15.36 -15.07
N ASP A 4 16.34 15.10 -14.38
CA ASP A 4 16.38 15.15 -12.91
C ASP A 4 15.97 16.54 -12.37
N ALA A 5 16.28 17.62 -13.09
CA ALA A 5 15.85 18.97 -12.73
C ALA A 5 14.32 19.16 -12.87
N GLU A 6 13.70 18.60 -13.91
CA GLU A 6 12.24 18.63 -14.07
C GLU A 6 11.53 17.83 -13.00
N VAL A 7 12.08 16.67 -12.59
CA VAL A 7 11.59 15.87 -11.47
C VAL A 7 11.68 16.68 -10.18
N ALA A 8 12.83 17.29 -9.88
CA ALA A 8 13.00 18.12 -8.68
C ALA A 8 12.04 19.32 -8.66
N ALA A 9 11.86 20.00 -9.80
CA ALA A 9 10.91 21.12 -9.93
C ALA A 9 9.46 20.67 -9.73
N ALA A 10 9.09 19.46 -10.21
CA ALA A 10 7.78 18.89 -9.99
C ALA A 10 7.51 18.61 -8.50
N TYR A 11 8.50 18.08 -7.78
CA TYR A 11 8.41 17.90 -6.33
C TYR A 11 8.22 19.21 -5.58
N VAL A 12 9.01 20.24 -5.89
CA VAL A 12 8.86 21.58 -5.28
C VAL A 12 7.45 22.10 -5.49
N LYS A 13 6.92 21.97 -6.72
CA LYS A 13 5.57 22.40 -7.04
C LYS A 13 4.49 21.58 -6.34
N GLU A 14 4.68 20.26 -6.23
CA GLU A 14 3.74 19.39 -5.52
C GLU A 14 3.70 19.72 -4.02
N TYR A 15 4.86 19.94 -3.39
CA TYR A 15 4.94 20.41 -2.01
C TYR A 15 4.27 21.76 -1.82
N GLU A 16 4.48 22.70 -2.74
CA GLU A 16 3.81 24.00 -2.71
C GLU A 16 2.28 23.82 -2.76
N ASN A 17 1.77 22.99 -3.66
CA ASN A 17 0.34 22.76 -3.82
C ASN A 17 -0.26 22.09 -2.57
N ARG A 18 0.38 21.06 -2.04
CA ARG A 18 -0.10 20.36 -0.82
C ARG A 18 -0.13 21.29 0.38
N TYR A 19 0.89 22.11 0.56
CA TYR A 19 0.94 23.07 1.66
C TYR A 19 -0.14 24.15 1.51
N TYR A 20 -0.48 24.49 0.27
CA TYR A 20 -1.53 25.44 -0.04
C TYR A 20 -2.94 24.90 0.25
N ASP A 21 -3.18 23.69 -0.20
CA ASP A 21 -4.53 23.12 -0.18
C ASP A 21 -4.90 22.56 1.21
N GLU A 22 -3.93 22.01 1.95
CA GLU A 22 -4.20 21.24 3.16
C GLU A 22 -3.99 22.01 4.46
N LEU A 23 -3.04 22.93 4.53
CA LEU A 23 -2.68 23.59 5.79
C LEU A 23 -3.06 25.06 5.92
N TYR A 24 -3.14 25.79 4.83
CA TYR A 24 -3.24 27.26 4.89
C TYR A 24 -4.38 27.88 4.08
N LEU A 25 -5.33 27.10 3.59
CA LEU A 25 -6.57 27.58 2.97
C LEU A 25 -6.45 29.01 2.39
N ASN A 26 -5.58 29.19 1.39
CA ASN A 26 -5.46 30.39 0.57
C ASN A 26 -4.44 31.48 1.00
N ASP A 27 -3.48 31.23 1.89
CA ASP A 27 -2.42 32.22 2.15
C ASP A 27 -1.00 31.72 1.83
N PRO A 28 -0.46 32.05 0.62
CA PRO A 28 0.87 31.65 0.17
C PRO A 28 2.02 32.26 0.96
N THR A 29 1.74 33.27 1.76
CA THR A 29 2.80 34.02 2.49
C THR A 29 3.24 33.31 3.76
N THR A 30 2.50 32.28 4.19
CA THR A 30 2.76 31.55 5.44
C THR A 30 3.63 30.31 5.27
N ILE A 31 3.95 29.88 4.05
CA ILE A 31 4.83 28.71 3.82
C ILE A 31 6.24 29.05 4.28
N LYS A 32 6.67 28.39 5.34
CA LYS A 32 8.06 28.44 5.77
C LYS A 32 8.84 27.32 5.09
N TRP A 33 9.47 27.63 4.00
CA TRP A 33 10.33 26.67 3.27
C TRP A 33 11.41 26.05 4.17
N THR A 34 11.78 26.72 5.28
CA THR A 34 12.67 26.16 6.28
C THR A 34 12.10 24.93 6.99
N ASP A 35 10.78 24.78 7.04
CA ASP A 35 10.14 23.63 7.66
C ASP A 35 10.13 22.42 6.71
N LEU A 36 10.29 22.67 5.40
CA LEU A 36 10.35 21.65 4.34
C LEU A 36 11.78 21.29 3.93
N SER A 37 12.79 22.06 4.38
CA SER A 37 14.18 21.87 4.02
C SER A 37 15.05 21.57 5.22
N SER A 38 16.12 20.81 4.98
CA SER A 38 17.10 20.46 6.01
C SER A 38 18.42 21.21 5.73
N CYS A 39 19.09 21.70 6.76
CA CYS A 39 20.40 22.33 6.65
C CYS A 39 21.50 21.41 7.20
N GLY A 40 22.70 21.51 6.60
CA GLY A 40 23.87 20.75 7.01
C GLY A 40 23.80 19.24 6.68
N THR A 41 24.62 18.47 7.36
CA THR A 41 24.63 16.99 7.17
C THR A 41 23.43 16.36 7.85
N GLN A 42 22.65 15.62 7.08
CA GLN A 42 21.47 14.92 7.56
C GLN A 42 21.67 13.40 7.52
N ARG A 43 21.09 12.72 8.49
CA ARG A 43 20.95 11.27 8.50
C ARG A 43 19.46 10.93 8.59
N GLN A 44 18.91 10.44 7.49
CA GLN A 44 17.53 9.98 7.44
C GLN A 44 17.49 8.45 7.57
N VAL A 45 16.58 7.95 8.38
CA VAL A 45 16.33 6.51 8.51
C VAL A 45 14.91 6.26 8.05
N VAL A 46 14.76 5.52 6.95
CA VAL A 46 13.44 5.08 6.50
C VAL A 46 12.95 4.01 7.46
N PRO A 47 11.78 4.19 8.10
CA PRO A 47 11.27 3.26 9.09
C PRO A 47 10.88 1.92 8.46
N ARG A 48 10.91 0.85 9.26
CA ARG A 48 10.40 -0.48 8.85
C ARG A 48 8.87 -0.55 8.85
N THR A 49 8.24 0.38 9.55
CA THR A 49 6.79 0.49 9.70
C THR A 49 6.31 1.84 9.23
N TRP A 50 5.04 1.91 8.92
CA TRP A 50 4.37 3.16 8.65
C TRP A 50 4.43 4.08 9.87
N ILE A 51 4.92 5.31 9.67
CA ILE A 51 4.83 6.38 10.66
C ILE A 51 3.89 7.43 10.08
N ARG A 52 2.84 7.75 10.81
CA ARG A 52 2.02 8.93 10.57
C ARG A 52 2.71 10.08 11.29
N GLU A 53 3.52 10.85 10.58
CA GLU A 53 4.34 11.89 11.23
C GLU A 53 3.53 13.09 11.69
N ASN A 54 2.38 13.36 11.07
CA ASN A 54 1.57 14.49 11.45
C ASN A 54 0.11 14.27 11.03
N GLU A 55 -0.84 14.39 11.97
CA GLU A 55 -2.26 14.32 11.66
C GLU A 55 -2.72 15.43 10.70
N LEU A 56 -1.99 16.54 10.64
CA LEU A 56 -2.29 17.67 9.77
C LEU A 56 -1.72 17.51 8.35
N ALA A 57 -0.67 16.72 8.16
CA ALA A 57 0.00 16.59 6.87
C ALA A 57 -0.51 15.43 6.01
N ASN A 58 -1.33 14.52 6.53
CA ASN A 58 -1.78 13.28 5.87
C ASN A 58 -0.65 12.46 5.21
N GLU A 59 0.60 12.77 5.50
CA GLU A 59 1.77 12.10 4.94
C GLU A 59 2.14 10.92 5.80
N ALA A 60 1.85 9.74 5.29
CA ALA A 60 2.37 8.52 5.86
C ALA A 60 3.68 8.18 5.16
N ILE A 61 4.78 8.10 5.92
CA ILE A 61 6.06 7.61 5.38
C ILE A 61 5.91 6.13 5.10
N ARG A 62 6.00 5.77 3.82
CA ARG A 62 5.98 4.38 3.38
C ARG A 62 7.34 3.74 3.68
N PRO A 63 7.38 2.52 4.27
CA PRO A 63 8.62 1.77 4.34
C PRO A 63 9.11 1.42 2.93
N LEU A 64 10.42 1.24 2.77
CA LEU A 64 10.97 0.74 1.52
C LEU A 64 10.48 -0.69 1.27
N VAL A 65 10.02 -0.93 0.06
CA VAL A 65 9.54 -2.24 -0.38
C VAL A 65 10.73 -3.09 -0.85
N ALA A 66 10.68 -4.38 -0.64
CA ALA A 66 11.70 -5.31 -1.11
C ALA A 66 11.75 -5.38 -2.64
N GLU A 67 12.93 -5.72 -3.20
CA GLU A 67 13.18 -5.91 -4.64
C GLU A 67 12.71 -4.77 -5.53
N THR A 68 12.76 -3.54 -4.99
CA THR A 68 12.29 -2.33 -5.66
C THR A 68 13.45 -1.37 -5.92
N ASP A 69 13.47 -0.80 -7.13
CA ASP A 69 14.43 0.23 -7.51
C ASP A 69 13.99 1.58 -6.95
N TYR A 70 14.90 2.25 -6.27
CA TYR A 70 14.70 3.57 -5.69
C TYR A 70 15.73 4.55 -6.18
N CYS A 71 15.34 5.81 -6.19
CA CYS A 71 16.23 6.91 -6.47
C CYS A 71 16.14 7.93 -5.31
N LEU A 72 17.27 8.15 -4.64
CA LEU A 72 17.42 9.25 -3.71
C LEU A 72 17.89 10.47 -4.49
N ILE A 73 17.18 11.58 -4.35
CA ILE A 73 17.57 12.87 -4.92
C ILE A 73 17.77 13.89 -3.81
N ALA A 74 18.73 14.81 -4.02
CA ALA A 74 18.97 15.95 -3.14
C ALA A 74 19.27 17.18 -3.97
N PHE A 75 18.70 18.31 -3.62
CA PHE A 75 18.89 19.58 -4.31
C PHE A 75 18.70 20.76 -3.35
N GLY A 76 19.34 21.87 -3.65
CA GLY A 76 19.18 23.12 -2.90
C GLY A 76 18.02 23.94 -3.41
N VAL A 77 17.26 24.54 -2.49
CA VAL A 77 16.14 25.42 -2.80
C VAL A 77 16.26 26.76 -2.09
N ASP A 78 15.72 27.81 -2.71
CA ASP A 78 15.50 29.12 -2.12
C ASP A 78 14.06 29.52 -2.46
N GLY A 79 13.17 29.40 -1.51
CA GLY A 79 11.76 29.39 -1.81
C GLY A 79 11.43 28.23 -2.78
N LYS A 80 10.76 28.53 -3.88
CA LYS A 80 10.38 27.54 -4.92
C LYS A 80 11.39 27.42 -6.06
N GLU A 81 12.53 28.10 -5.97
CA GLU A 81 13.55 28.07 -7.01
C GLU A 81 14.65 27.07 -6.68
N LEU A 82 14.99 26.21 -7.65
CA LEU A 82 16.16 25.33 -7.55
C LEU A 82 17.43 26.20 -7.61
N ARG A 83 18.35 25.98 -6.67
CA ARG A 83 19.60 26.74 -6.56
C ARG A 83 20.84 25.91 -6.83
N THR A 84 20.71 24.59 -6.88
CA THR A 84 21.82 23.69 -7.16
C THR A 84 21.43 22.66 -8.20
N ASP A 85 22.42 22.00 -8.80
CA ASP A 85 22.20 20.79 -9.54
C ASP A 85 21.60 19.70 -8.63
N VAL A 86 20.90 18.75 -9.23
CA VAL A 86 20.31 17.62 -8.53
C VAL A 86 21.36 16.54 -8.35
N ALA A 87 21.71 16.23 -7.10
CA ALA A 87 22.48 15.05 -6.76
C ALA A 87 21.56 13.82 -6.72
N LYS A 88 21.98 12.73 -7.36
CA LYS A 88 21.18 11.52 -7.52
C LYS A 88 21.94 10.27 -7.08
N LYS A 89 21.26 9.36 -6.38
CA LYS A 89 21.78 8.04 -6.02
C LYS A 89 20.71 6.99 -6.25
N GLU A 90 20.97 6.09 -7.16
CA GLU A 90 20.11 4.93 -7.43
C GLU A 90 20.55 3.74 -6.56
N PHE A 91 19.58 2.94 -6.09
CA PHE A 91 19.81 1.71 -5.38
C PHE A 91 18.59 0.79 -5.50
N ARG A 92 18.81 -0.51 -5.32
CA ARG A 92 17.76 -1.52 -5.25
C ARG A 92 17.73 -2.09 -3.84
N THR A 93 16.54 -2.27 -3.29
CA THR A 93 16.35 -2.94 -2.01
C THR A 93 16.57 -4.45 -2.16
N PRO A 94 17.09 -5.12 -1.11
CA PRO A 94 17.25 -6.58 -1.14
C PRO A 94 15.91 -7.31 -1.18
N ALA A 95 15.96 -8.62 -1.46
CA ALA A 95 14.81 -9.49 -1.39
C ALA A 95 14.18 -9.49 0.02
N PHE A 96 12.88 -9.73 0.06
CA PHE A 96 12.14 -9.85 1.30
C PHE A 96 12.67 -11.04 2.13
N THR A 97 12.92 -10.78 3.40
CA THR A 97 13.30 -11.83 4.35
C THR A 97 12.17 -12.02 5.36
N PRO A 98 11.50 -13.19 5.36
CA PRO A 98 10.45 -13.49 6.34
C PRO A 98 10.99 -13.40 7.78
N THR A 99 10.18 -12.88 8.68
CA THR A 99 10.48 -12.87 10.12
C THR A 99 9.70 -13.92 10.88
N GLU A 100 8.68 -14.51 10.22
CA GLU A 100 7.85 -15.60 10.74
C GLU A 100 7.76 -16.73 9.71
N GLU A 101 7.74 -17.95 10.19
CA GLU A 101 7.50 -19.14 9.36
C GLU A 101 6.01 -19.44 9.35
N CYS A 102 5.34 -19.16 8.25
CA CYS A 102 3.94 -19.53 8.03
C CYS A 102 3.66 -19.65 6.54
N THR A 103 2.95 -20.69 6.17
CA THR A 103 2.34 -20.87 4.85
C THR A 103 0.84 -20.77 4.97
N PHE A 104 0.18 -20.32 3.91
CA PHE A 104 -1.28 -20.23 3.85
C PHE A 104 -1.80 -21.22 2.80
N ASP A 105 -2.72 -22.08 3.20
CA ASP A 105 -3.55 -22.85 2.27
C ASP A 105 -4.83 -22.04 2.00
N LEU A 106 -5.04 -21.68 0.74
CA LEU A 106 -6.16 -20.89 0.26
C LEU A 106 -7.06 -21.77 -0.60
N ASP A 107 -8.11 -22.35 -0.01
CA ASP A 107 -9.12 -23.10 -0.74
C ASP A 107 -10.22 -22.13 -1.20
N VAL A 108 -10.31 -21.93 -2.52
CA VAL A 108 -11.23 -20.96 -3.13
C VAL A 108 -12.16 -21.66 -4.09
N THR A 109 -13.45 -21.63 -3.80
CA THR A 109 -14.51 -22.19 -4.63
C THR A 109 -15.30 -21.07 -5.30
N VAL A 110 -15.43 -21.15 -6.63
CA VAL A 110 -16.22 -20.22 -7.43
C VAL A 110 -17.62 -20.80 -7.63
N SER A 111 -18.64 -19.98 -7.43
CA SER A 111 -20.03 -20.27 -7.78
C SER A 111 -20.65 -19.04 -8.42
N ARG A 112 -20.76 -19.05 -9.75
CA ARG A 112 -21.21 -17.92 -10.55
C ARG A 112 -20.32 -16.68 -10.31
N GLN A 113 -20.87 -15.65 -9.67
CA GLN A 113 -20.21 -14.38 -9.34
C GLN A 113 -19.88 -14.29 -7.83
N ASN A 114 -19.83 -15.43 -7.15
CA ASN A 114 -19.54 -15.50 -5.73
C ASN A 114 -18.32 -16.40 -5.49
N LEU A 115 -17.55 -16.08 -4.44
CA LEU A 115 -16.46 -16.91 -3.95
C LEU A 115 -16.74 -17.36 -2.53
N SER A 116 -16.42 -18.61 -2.24
CA SER A 116 -16.23 -19.13 -0.87
C SER A 116 -14.75 -19.38 -0.69
N ILE A 117 -14.16 -18.83 0.36
CA ILE A 117 -12.73 -18.82 0.62
C ILE A 117 -12.50 -19.40 2.00
N LYS A 118 -11.67 -20.44 2.08
CA LYS A 118 -11.16 -20.96 3.35
C LYS A 118 -9.67 -20.69 3.42
N VAL A 119 -9.25 -20.07 4.50
CA VAL A 119 -7.83 -19.77 4.77
C VAL A 119 -7.36 -20.63 5.92
N THR A 120 -6.29 -21.37 5.69
CA THR A 120 -5.70 -22.27 6.71
C THR A 120 -4.21 -21.94 6.86
N PRO A 121 -3.84 -21.06 7.81
CA PRO A 121 -2.43 -20.81 8.10
C PRO A 121 -1.79 -22.00 8.80
N SER A 122 -0.53 -22.33 8.46
CA SER A 122 0.23 -23.39 9.15
C SER A 122 0.53 -23.02 10.61
N ASN A 123 0.75 -21.73 10.90
CA ASN A 123 0.85 -21.18 12.25
C ASN A 123 -0.47 -20.49 12.63
N LYS A 124 -1.27 -21.14 13.48
CA LYS A 124 -2.61 -20.66 13.89
C LYS A 124 -2.58 -19.40 14.78
N ASN A 125 -1.43 -19.09 15.36
CA ASN A 125 -1.27 -17.93 16.25
C ASN A 125 -0.77 -16.69 15.51
N LEU A 126 -0.36 -16.85 14.24
CA LEU A 126 0.09 -15.73 13.42
C LEU A 126 -1.09 -14.81 13.09
N THR A 127 -0.86 -13.51 13.17
CA THR A 127 -1.78 -12.51 12.63
C THR A 127 -1.51 -12.29 11.15
N TYR A 128 -2.56 -12.19 10.34
CA TYR A 128 -2.44 -12.04 8.90
C TYR A 128 -3.57 -11.22 8.30
N ILE A 129 -3.34 -10.73 7.10
CA ILE A 129 -4.34 -10.11 6.23
C ILE A 129 -4.73 -11.11 5.15
N CYS A 130 -6.02 -11.17 4.82
CA CYS A 130 -6.50 -11.86 3.63
C CYS A 130 -7.49 -10.98 2.91
N HIS A 131 -7.20 -10.69 1.64
CA HIS A 131 -8.02 -9.85 0.81
C HIS A 131 -8.25 -10.47 -0.58
N LEU A 132 -9.04 -9.75 -1.38
CA LEU A 132 -9.40 -10.07 -2.76
C LEU A 132 -9.24 -8.82 -3.60
N ASP A 133 -8.62 -8.95 -4.77
CA ASP A 133 -8.59 -7.87 -5.76
C ASP A 133 -8.75 -8.42 -7.19
N LYS A 134 -8.99 -7.53 -8.15
CA LYS A 134 -8.98 -7.90 -9.57
C LYS A 134 -7.58 -8.29 -10.02
N SER A 135 -7.49 -9.34 -10.83
CA SER A 135 -6.20 -9.77 -11.38
C SER A 135 -5.48 -8.64 -12.14
N ALA A 136 -6.23 -7.76 -12.81
CA ALA A 136 -5.65 -6.63 -13.54
C ALA A 136 -4.84 -5.72 -12.60
N THR A 137 -5.41 -5.33 -11.45
CA THR A 137 -4.74 -4.50 -10.44
C THR A 137 -3.54 -5.23 -9.83
N TYR A 138 -3.72 -6.52 -9.47
CA TYR A 138 -2.65 -7.31 -8.85
C TYR A 138 -1.41 -7.38 -9.74
N TYR A 139 -1.59 -7.64 -11.04
CA TYR A 139 -0.48 -7.81 -11.98
C TYR A 139 0.09 -6.49 -12.55
N GLU A 140 -0.31 -5.33 -12.03
CA GLU A 140 0.38 -4.06 -12.27
C GLU A 140 1.71 -3.97 -11.50
N PHE A 141 1.91 -4.82 -10.48
CA PHE A 141 3.11 -4.88 -9.66
C PHE A 141 4.09 -5.95 -10.18
N GLU A 142 5.38 -5.67 -10.08
CA GLU A 142 6.44 -6.59 -10.54
C GLU A 142 6.60 -7.80 -9.61
N THR A 143 6.33 -7.62 -8.31
CA THR A 143 6.47 -8.68 -7.30
C THR A 143 5.28 -8.71 -6.35
N ASP A 144 5.03 -9.90 -5.78
CA ASP A 144 4.00 -10.11 -4.76
C ASP A 144 4.23 -9.23 -3.52
N MET A 145 5.49 -8.95 -3.19
CA MET A 145 5.82 -8.12 -2.03
C MET A 145 5.60 -6.64 -2.27
N GLN A 146 5.75 -6.17 -3.51
CA GLN A 146 5.34 -4.80 -3.87
C GLN A 146 3.84 -4.64 -3.74
N TYR A 147 3.06 -5.63 -4.22
CA TYR A 147 1.61 -5.62 -4.07
C TYR A 147 1.19 -5.69 -2.60
N ALA A 148 1.79 -6.58 -1.79
CA ALA A 148 1.48 -6.68 -0.36
C ALA A 148 1.73 -5.36 0.38
N ALA A 149 2.80 -4.65 0.05
CA ALA A 149 3.11 -3.36 0.64
C ALA A 149 2.10 -2.28 0.25
N ASP A 150 1.65 -2.27 -1.00
CA ASP A 150 0.61 -1.34 -1.47
C ASP A 150 -0.76 -1.66 -0.84
N ASP A 151 -1.15 -2.94 -0.79
CA ASP A 151 -2.38 -3.38 -0.12
C ASP A 151 -2.40 -2.98 1.36
N LEU A 152 -1.29 -3.19 2.08
CA LEU A 152 -1.16 -2.78 3.47
C LEU A 152 -1.27 -1.25 3.63
N PHE A 153 -0.68 -0.50 2.69
CA PHE A 153 -0.82 0.96 2.67
C PHE A 153 -2.29 1.37 2.59
N TRP A 154 -2.99 0.89 1.58
CA TRP A 154 -4.39 1.25 1.39
C TRP A 154 -5.30 0.73 2.50
N THR A 155 -4.99 -0.44 3.07
CA THR A 155 -5.70 -0.96 4.24
C THR A 155 -5.60 0.01 5.41
N LYS A 156 -4.39 0.52 5.71
CA LYS A 156 -4.19 1.50 6.80
C LYS A 156 -4.79 2.87 6.48
N TYR A 157 -4.66 3.31 5.23
CA TYR A 157 -5.17 4.62 4.80
C TYR A 157 -6.70 4.69 4.86
N ASN A 158 -7.37 3.59 4.52
CA ASN A 158 -8.84 3.51 4.48
C ASN A 158 -9.47 3.06 5.81
N LEU A 159 -8.72 2.98 6.90
CA LEU A 159 -9.29 2.68 8.21
C LEU A 159 -10.30 3.75 8.60
N GLU A 160 -11.49 3.32 8.99
CA GLU A 160 -12.51 4.19 9.54
C GLU A 160 -12.03 4.87 10.83
N ALA A 161 -12.55 6.04 11.14
CA ALA A 161 -12.20 6.76 12.36
C ALA A 161 -12.43 5.90 13.61
N GLY A 162 -11.42 5.77 14.44
CA GLY A 162 -11.45 4.96 15.67
C GLY A 162 -11.12 3.49 15.48
N ARG A 163 -10.86 3.01 14.24
CA ARG A 163 -10.35 1.67 13.98
C ARG A 163 -8.82 1.67 13.87
N THR A 164 -8.24 0.53 14.15
CA THR A 164 -6.80 0.27 14.06
C THR A 164 -6.55 -0.87 13.09
N LEU A 165 -5.30 -1.06 12.66
CA LEU A 165 -4.95 -2.20 11.83
C LEU A 165 -5.28 -3.55 12.51
N SER A 166 -5.22 -3.61 13.84
CA SER A 166 -5.59 -4.81 14.60
C SER A 166 -7.02 -5.30 14.33
N ASP A 167 -7.92 -4.39 13.96
CA ASP A 167 -9.32 -4.74 13.64
C ASP A 167 -9.48 -5.41 12.27
N GLU A 168 -8.47 -5.30 11.41
CA GLU A 168 -8.41 -5.95 10.09
C GLU A 168 -7.62 -7.27 10.12
N LEU A 169 -6.85 -7.52 11.20
CA LEU A 169 -6.04 -8.72 11.30
C LEU A 169 -6.88 -9.96 11.63
N LEU A 170 -6.52 -11.05 11.00
CA LEU A 170 -7.11 -12.37 11.16
C LEU A 170 -6.15 -13.29 11.91
N THR A 171 -6.69 -14.33 12.56
CA THR A 171 -5.91 -15.40 13.21
C THR A 171 -6.63 -16.74 13.04
N GLY A 172 -5.88 -17.84 13.00
CA GLY A 172 -6.43 -19.18 12.86
C GLY A 172 -7.11 -19.45 11.53
N ASP A 173 -7.92 -20.50 11.48
CA ASP A 173 -8.69 -20.86 10.29
C ASP A 173 -9.89 -19.92 10.13
N ILE A 174 -10.08 -19.41 8.92
CA ILE A 174 -11.15 -18.46 8.63
C ILE A 174 -11.89 -18.90 7.38
N GLU A 175 -13.20 -18.76 7.41
CA GLU A 175 -14.06 -18.87 6.24
C GLU A 175 -14.63 -17.49 5.88
N MET A 176 -14.55 -17.13 4.61
CA MET A 176 -14.99 -15.85 4.08
C MET A 176 -15.76 -16.05 2.78
N LYS A 177 -16.54 -15.05 2.41
CA LYS A 177 -17.27 -14.98 1.15
C LYS A 177 -17.06 -13.63 0.47
N ALA A 178 -17.05 -13.66 -0.85
CA ALA A 178 -17.22 -12.49 -1.68
C ALA A 178 -18.43 -12.71 -2.58
N GLU A 179 -19.32 -11.77 -2.63
CA GLU A 179 -20.57 -11.87 -3.39
C GLU A 179 -20.68 -10.71 -4.38
N ASN A 180 -21.48 -10.92 -5.43
CA ASN A 180 -21.75 -9.92 -6.46
C ASN A 180 -20.50 -9.40 -7.16
N LEU A 181 -19.56 -10.29 -7.45
CA LEU A 181 -18.37 -9.97 -8.23
C LEU A 181 -18.74 -9.78 -9.71
N TRP A 182 -17.87 -9.15 -10.47
CA TRP A 182 -18.06 -9.03 -11.92
C TRP A 182 -18.00 -10.40 -12.58
N ALA A 183 -18.87 -10.63 -13.54
CA ALA A 183 -18.87 -11.84 -14.38
C ALA A 183 -17.61 -11.89 -15.27
N SER A 184 -17.17 -13.10 -15.62
CA SER A 184 -16.05 -13.34 -16.54
C SER A 184 -14.80 -12.52 -16.18
N THR A 185 -14.57 -12.28 -14.88
CA THR A 185 -13.50 -11.41 -14.37
C THR A 185 -12.52 -12.22 -13.53
N GLY A 186 -11.23 -12.03 -13.81
CA GLY A 186 -10.16 -12.62 -13.02
C GLY A 186 -9.99 -11.88 -11.69
N TYR A 187 -9.91 -12.65 -10.60
CA TYR A 187 -9.62 -12.17 -9.26
C TYR A 187 -8.42 -12.92 -8.68
N VAL A 188 -7.74 -12.28 -7.73
CA VAL A 188 -6.69 -12.88 -6.92
C VAL A 188 -7.10 -12.79 -5.47
N VAL A 189 -7.22 -13.94 -4.81
CA VAL A 189 -7.33 -14.06 -3.35
C VAL A 189 -5.92 -14.22 -2.81
N TYR A 190 -5.56 -13.47 -1.80
CA TYR A 190 -4.20 -13.49 -1.27
C TYR A 190 -4.20 -13.33 0.25
N ALA A 191 -3.14 -13.86 0.88
CA ALA A 191 -2.89 -13.72 2.31
C ALA A 191 -1.39 -13.50 2.57
N TYR A 192 -1.09 -12.73 3.60
CA TYR A 192 0.27 -12.51 4.10
C TYR A 192 0.26 -12.20 5.60
N GLY A 193 1.28 -12.66 6.31
CA GLY A 193 1.46 -12.36 7.74
C GLY A 193 1.72 -10.87 7.95
N CYS A 194 1.04 -10.29 8.95
CA CYS A 194 1.18 -8.88 9.28
C CYS A 194 0.99 -8.65 10.78
N THR A 195 1.83 -7.80 11.39
CA THR A 195 1.68 -7.37 12.79
C THR A 195 0.71 -6.21 12.92
N ALA A 196 0.25 -5.95 14.15
CA ALA A 196 -0.59 -4.79 14.46
C ALA A 196 0.07 -3.45 14.14
N ASP A 197 1.41 -3.38 14.18
CA ASP A 197 2.19 -2.20 13.81
C ASP A 197 2.32 -2.02 12.28
N GLY A 198 1.89 -3.01 11.50
CA GLY A 198 1.96 -2.99 10.03
C GLY A 198 3.33 -3.42 9.50
N VAL A 199 3.94 -4.42 10.10
CA VAL A 199 5.11 -5.12 9.55
C VAL A 199 4.65 -6.38 8.84
N ILE A 200 4.99 -6.53 7.56
CA ILE A 200 4.76 -7.78 6.83
C ILE A 200 5.78 -8.81 7.35
N THR A 201 5.31 -9.98 7.74
CA THR A 201 6.13 -11.01 8.41
C THR A 201 6.37 -12.25 7.57
N THR A 202 5.50 -12.54 6.58
CA THR A 202 5.63 -13.68 5.67
C THR A 202 5.56 -13.24 4.21
N PRO A 203 6.03 -14.04 3.27
CA PRO A 203 5.72 -13.85 1.86
C PRO A 203 4.20 -13.86 1.64
N LEU A 204 3.75 -13.19 0.57
CA LEU A 204 2.37 -13.25 0.13
C LEU A 204 2.12 -14.60 -0.57
N THR A 205 1.01 -15.25 -0.21
CA THR A 205 0.46 -16.42 -0.91
C THR A 205 -0.79 -15.99 -1.65
N SER A 206 -0.94 -16.41 -2.91
CA SER A 206 -2.09 -16.01 -3.73
C SER A 206 -2.68 -17.17 -4.52
N VAL A 207 -3.99 -17.10 -4.80
CA VAL A 207 -4.74 -17.99 -5.69
C VAL A 207 -5.54 -17.15 -6.67
N ARG A 208 -5.35 -17.41 -7.96
CA ARG A 208 -6.13 -16.77 -9.02
C ARG A 208 -7.39 -17.58 -9.33
N VAL A 209 -8.50 -16.88 -9.46
CA VAL A 209 -9.79 -17.44 -9.86
C VAL A 209 -10.42 -16.61 -10.98
N LEU A 210 -11.33 -17.24 -11.72
CA LEU A 210 -12.13 -16.59 -12.76
C LEU A 210 -13.61 -16.81 -12.42
N THR A 211 -14.38 -15.72 -12.31
CA THR A 211 -15.83 -15.81 -12.14
C THR A 211 -16.50 -16.30 -13.41
N GLU A 212 -17.62 -17.02 -13.26
CA GLU A 212 -18.38 -17.55 -14.39
C GLU A 212 -19.03 -16.42 -15.20
N ALA A 213 -19.38 -16.73 -16.43
CA ALA A 213 -20.20 -15.85 -17.25
C ALA A 213 -21.58 -15.65 -16.59
N GLY A 214 -22.04 -14.43 -16.52
CA GLY A 214 -23.31 -14.05 -15.92
C GLY A 214 -24.05 -13.02 -16.76
N SER A 215 -25.22 -12.58 -16.27
CA SER A 215 -25.89 -11.42 -16.87
C SER A 215 -25.04 -10.17 -16.63
N ASP A 216 -24.88 -9.36 -17.68
CA ASP A 216 -24.01 -8.16 -17.74
C ASP A 216 -24.42 -6.99 -16.81
N THR A 217 -25.09 -7.26 -15.70
CA THR A 217 -25.41 -6.21 -14.74
C THR A 217 -24.18 -5.99 -13.84
N PRO A 218 -23.46 -4.86 -14.01
CA PRO A 218 -22.35 -4.55 -13.16
C PRO A 218 -22.80 -4.48 -11.69
N PRO A 219 -21.96 -4.88 -10.73
CA PRO A 219 -22.26 -4.62 -9.33
C PRO A 219 -22.47 -3.12 -9.11
N ALA A 220 -23.42 -2.77 -8.27
CA ALA A 220 -23.90 -1.39 -8.07
C ALA A 220 -22.83 -0.40 -7.57
N THR A 221 -21.64 -0.87 -7.19
CA THR A 221 -20.54 -0.04 -6.72
C THR A 221 -19.22 -0.46 -7.36
N ALA A 222 -18.45 0.54 -7.83
CA ALA A 222 -17.05 0.37 -8.27
C ALA A 222 -16.06 0.15 -7.10
N ALA A 223 -16.56 -0.08 -5.89
CA ALA A 223 -15.74 -0.29 -4.71
C ALA A 223 -14.93 -1.60 -4.81
N LYS A 224 -13.76 -1.62 -4.16
CA LYS A 224 -12.94 -2.84 -4.02
C LYS A 224 -13.82 -3.95 -3.44
N PRO A 225 -13.82 -5.17 -4.02
CA PRO A 225 -14.64 -6.27 -3.51
C PRO A 225 -14.26 -6.55 -2.06
N ARG A 226 -15.26 -6.65 -1.20
CA ARG A 226 -15.03 -6.86 0.24
C ARG A 226 -15.26 -8.33 0.59
N LEU A 227 -14.32 -8.92 1.31
CA LEU A 227 -14.51 -10.22 1.94
C LEU A 227 -15.35 -10.06 3.21
N VAL A 228 -16.33 -10.93 3.37
CA VAL A 228 -17.19 -10.99 4.56
C VAL A 228 -16.95 -12.31 5.28
N ARG A 229 -16.65 -12.22 6.57
CA ARG A 229 -16.46 -13.40 7.44
C ARG A 229 -17.78 -14.16 7.56
N VAL A 230 -17.72 -15.47 7.39
CA VAL A 230 -18.83 -16.36 7.71
C VAL A 230 -18.83 -16.55 9.24
N ARG A 231 -19.92 -16.22 9.89
CA ARG A 231 -20.11 -16.41 11.34
C ARG A 231 -20.64 -17.82 11.61
#